data_4615697b5f7d71291c0c44d5300593f1
#
_entry.id   4615697b5f7d71291c0c44d5300593f1
#
_cell.length_a   1.000
_cell.length_b   1.000
_cell.length_c   1.000
_cell.angle_alpha   90.00
_cell.angle_beta   90.00
_cell.angle_gamma   90.00
#
_symmetry.space_group_name_H-M   'P 1'
#
loop_
_entity.id
_entity.type
_entity.pdbx_description
1 polymer ?
#
loop_
_entity_poly.entity_id
_entity_poly.type
_entity_poly.pdbx_seq_one_letter_code
_entity_poly.pdbx_strand_id
1 'polypeptide(L)'
;MNAPIYCGIDVAKRNFVIGFSHQKKTKTETNNAKGIQHTLDYLSQFNVALITLEATGGLEIPVAKALARAGYRVFIANPLKASEFAKSQTRAKTDAKDAVNLAFYGLTCELKGEVEHQLYVPLSEQEEQLEALVVRRRQLVDMRVAELNRLQQSHETQLDNIQQHIEMLDKLIAELDKDIDDQSKHFSDKADLISDIKGVGKNCVAVMMSSLPELGKLSSKRIASLVGVIPHPQESGQWKGKSFCHGGRAIVRNALYMA
;
A
#
# COMPACT_ATOMS: atom_id res chain seq x y z
N MET A 1 21.73 -25.93 -13.88
CA MET A 1 20.94 -24.97 -13.04
C MET A 1 19.70 -24.59 -13.84
N ASN A 2 18.51 -24.79 -13.28
CA ASN A 2 17.27 -24.39 -13.96
C ASN A 2 17.26 -22.87 -14.09
N ALA A 3 16.79 -22.36 -15.25
CA ALA A 3 16.65 -20.94 -15.49
C ALA A 3 15.76 -20.28 -14.42
N PRO A 4 16.04 -19.03 -14.02
CA PRO A 4 15.21 -18.33 -13.02
C PRO A 4 13.78 -18.13 -13.54
N ILE A 5 12.81 -18.38 -12.68
CA ILE A 5 11.39 -18.31 -13.01
C ILE A 5 10.78 -17.04 -12.42
N TYR A 6 9.98 -16.35 -13.20
CA TYR A 6 9.20 -15.18 -12.74
C TYR A 6 7.75 -15.61 -12.53
N CYS A 7 7.22 -15.26 -11.37
CA CYS A 7 5.87 -15.60 -10.93
C CYS A 7 5.02 -14.33 -10.84
N GLY A 8 3.78 -14.41 -11.29
CA GLY A 8 2.78 -13.36 -11.07
C GLY A 8 1.60 -13.92 -10.29
N ILE A 9 1.06 -13.14 -9.37
CA ILE A 9 -0.10 -13.53 -8.57
C ILE A 9 -1.16 -12.43 -8.70
N ASP A 10 -2.26 -12.77 -9.34
CA ASP A 10 -3.45 -11.91 -9.42
C ASP A 10 -4.39 -12.21 -8.25
N VAL A 11 -4.63 -11.19 -7.41
CA VAL A 11 -5.30 -11.36 -6.11
C VAL A 11 -6.71 -10.79 -6.14
N ALA A 12 -7.68 -11.62 -5.75
CA ALA A 12 -9.06 -11.22 -5.53
C ALA A 12 -9.49 -11.51 -4.08
N LYS A 13 -10.68 -11.05 -3.70
CA LYS A 13 -11.20 -11.18 -2.34
C LYS A 13 -11.27 -12.64 -1.84
N ARG A 14 -11.67 -13.59 -2.69
CA ARG A 14 -11.89 -14.99 -2.29
C ARG A 14 -10.76 -15.92 -2.69
N ASN A 15 -10.05 -15.62 -3.75
CA ASN A 15 -9.01 -16.44 -4.34
C ASN A 15 -7.93 -15.58 -4.96
N PHE A 16 -6.84 -16.23 -5.34
CA PHE A 16 -5.82 -15.64 -6.18
C PHE A 16 -5.30 -16.67 -7.18
N VAL A 17 -4.79 -16.19 -8.30
CA VAL A 17 -4.29 -17.02 -9.40
C VAL A 17 -2.78 -16.83 -9.53
N ILE A 18 -2.06 -17.94 -9.57
CA ILE A 18 -0.62 -18.01 -9.71
C ILE A 18 -0.29 -18.33 -11.16
N GLY A 19 0.51 -17.50 -11.81
CA GLY A 19 1.00 -17.70 -13.17
C GLY A 19 2.51 -17.55 -13.25
N PHE A 20 3.13 -18.12 -14.28
CA PHE A 20 4.56 -18.05 -14.51
C PHE A 20 4.89 -17.55 -15.92
N SER A 21 6.02 -16.88 -16.09
CA SER A 21 6.44 -16.36 -17.39
C SER A 21 6.82 -17.44 -18.41
N HIS A 22 7.14 -18.66 -17.98
CA HIS A 22 7.61 -19.74 -18.84
C HIS A 22 6.53 -20.73 -19.27
N GLN A 23 5.31 -20.64 -18.70
CA GLN A 23 4.22 -21.57 -19.00
C GLN A 23 2.84 -20.88 -18.92
N LYS A 24 1.89 -21.44 -19.68
CA LYS A 24 0.51 -20.95 -19.70
C LYS A 24 -0.38 -21.53 -18.59
N LYS A 25 0.06 -22.64 -17.96
CA LYS A 25 -0.70 -23.30 -16.89
C LYS A 25 -0.65 -22.44 -15.63
N THR A 26 -1.80 -22.15 -15.06
CA THR A 26 -1.96 -21.39 -13.82
C THR A 26 -2.53 -22.28 -12.72
N LYS A 27 -2.36 -21.85 -11.47
CA LYS A 27 -2.92 -22.50 -10.28
C LYS A 27 -3.76 -21.48 -9.52
N THR A 28 -4.95 -21.87 -9.10
CA THR A 28 -5.82 -21.03 -8.27
C THR A 28 -5.82 -21.54 -6.84
N GLU A 29 -5.68 -20.63 -5.89
CA GLU A 29 -5.76 -20.90 -4.45
C GLU A 29 -6.73 -19.94 -3.77
N THR A 30 -7.22 -20.32 -2.59
CA THR A 30 -8.09 -19.46 -1.78
C THR A 30 -7.28 -18.36 -1.08
N ASN A 31 -7.81 -17.14 -1.02
CA ASN A 31 -7.14 -16.02 -0.32
C ASN A 31 -7.40 -16.10 1.19
N ASN A 32 -6.81 -17.12 1.83
CA ASN A 32 -6.81 -17.35 3.26
C ASN A 32 -5.52 -18.09 3.69
N ALA A 33 -5.33 -18.29 4.99
CA ALA A 33 -4.12 -18.92 5.53
C ALA A 33 -3.80 -20.28 4.89
N LYS A 34 -4.81 -21.10 4.61
CA LYS A 34 -4.64 -22.43 3.99
C LYS A 34 -4.14 -22.31 2.54
N GLY A 35 -4.77 -21.48 1.73
CA GLY A 35 -4.33 -21.27 0.33
C GLY A 35 -2.95 -20.62 0.23
N ILE A 36 -2.62 -19.72 1.18
CA ILE A 36 -1.29 -19.13 1.28
C ILE A 36 -0.24 -20.21 1.59
N GLN A 37 -0.51 -21.13 2.55
CA GLN A 37 0.39 -22.22 2.86
C GLN A 37 0.59 -23.15 1.66
N HIS A 38 -0.51 -23.55 0.97
CA HIS A 38 -0.42 -24.34 -0.27
C HIS A 38 0.41 -23.66 -1.36
N THR A 39 0.39 -22.31 -1.38
CA THR A 39 1.20 -21.53 -2.33
C THR A 39 2.68 -21.59 -1.99
N LEU A 40 3.04 -21.48 -0.71
CA LEU A 40 4.42 -21.65 -0.25
C LEU A 40 4.96 -23.04 -0.61
N ASP A 41 4.20 -24.09 -0.31
CA ASP A 41 4.55 -25.48 -0.62
C ASP A 41 4.68 -25.70 -2.14
N TYR A 42 3.83 -25.06 -2.93
CA TYR A 42 3.88 -25.15 -4.39
C TYR A 42 5.08 -24.42 -4.97
N LEU A 43 5.36 -23.18 -4.52
CA LEU A 43 6.45 -22.38 -5.04
C LEU A 43 7.83 -22.89 -4.62
N SER A 44 7.93 -23.63 -3.50
CA SER A 44 9.18 -24.26 -3.05
C SER A 44 9.77 -25.27 -4.03
N GLN A 45 8.95 -25.78 -4.97
CA GLN A 45 9.36 -26.70 -6.00
C GLN A 45 10.07 -26.02 -7.19
N PHE A 46 10.11 -24.70 -7.22
CA PHE A 46 10.61 -23.89 -8.34
C PHE A 46 11.73 -22.95 -7.89
N ASN A 47 12.66 -22.66 -8.81
CA ASN A 47 13.65 -21.61 -8.61
C ASN A 47 13.03 -20.25 -8.98
N VAL A 48 12.22 -19.68 -8.07
CA VAL A 48 11.52 -18.42 -8.30
C VAL A 48 12.46 -17.25 -8.04
N ALA A 49 12.74 -16.46 -9.05
CA ALA A 49 13.61 -15.29 -8.95
C ALA A 49 12.87 -14.05 -8.41
N LEU A 50 11.61 -13.88 -8.82
CA LEU A 50 10.77 -12.75 -8.41
C LEU A 50 9.29 -13.16 -8.44
N ILE A 51 8.55 -12.70 -7.45
CA ILE A 51 7.08 -12.81 -7.40
C ILE A 51 6.50 -11.41 -7.52
N THR A 52 5.63 -11.21 -8.49
CA THR A 52 4.96 -9.93 -8.75
C THR A 52 3.48 -10.02 -8.43
N LEU A 53 2.99 -9.15 -7.56
CA LEU A 53 1.57 -8.96 -7.28
C LEU A 53 1.13 -7.58 -7.75
N GLU A 54 -0.17 -7.40 -7.98
CA GLU A 54 -0.74 -6.06 -8.19
C GLU A 54 -1.34 -5.54 -6.89
N ALA A 55 -1.18 -4.25 -6.60
CA ALA A 55 -1.84 -3.62 -5.45
C ALA A 55 -3.36 -3.60 -5.65
N THR A 56 -4.10 -4.33 -4.83
CA THR A 56 -5.56 -4.53 -4.90
C THR A 56 -6.26 -4.05 -3.63
N GLY A 57 -5.84 -2.90 -3.11
CA GLY A 57 -6.45 -2.28 -1.94
C GLY A 57 -6.21 -3.02 -0.63
N GLY A 58 -5.10 -3.78 -0.53
CA GLY A 58 -4.66 -4.49 0.67
C GLY A 58 -5.01 -5.98 0.69
N LEU A 59 -5.78 -6.47 -0.28
CA LEU A 59 -6.10 -7.91 -0.39
C LEU A 59 -4.87 -8.75 -0.71
N GLU A 60 -3.87 -8.17 -1.35
CA GLU A 60 -2.58 -8.77 -1.70
C GLU A 60 -1.62 -8.89 -0.50
N ILE A 61 -1.79 -8.07 0.53
CA ILE A 61 -0.84 -7.96 1.64
C ILE A 61 -0.63 -9.28 2.41
N PRO A 62 -1.67 -10.05 2.77
CA PRO A 62 -1.46 -11.31 3.49
C PRO A 62 -0.58 -12.30 2.73
N VAL A 63 -0.80 -12.48 1.43
CA VAL A 63 0.02 -13.39 0.60
C VAL A 63 1.40 -12.82 0.34
N ALA A 64 1.54 -11.52 0.04
CA ALA A 64 2.82 -10.85 -0.14
C ALA A 64 3.71 -10.96 1.11
N LYS A 65 3.13 -10.74 2.28
CA LYS A 65 3.80 -10.85 3.59
C LYS A 65 4.30 -12.26 3.86
N ALA A 66 3.47 -13.27 3.62
CA ALA A 66 3.86 -14.67 3.81
C ALA A 66 5.00 -15.08 2.88
N LEU A 67 4.94 -14.70 1.61
CA LEU A 67 5.98 -14.97 0.62
C LEU A 67 7.30 -14.27 0.96
N ALA A 68 7.24 -12.99 1.33
CA ALA A 68 8.45 -12.25 1.72
C ALA A 68 9.09 -12.80 3.01
N ARG A 69 8.28 -13.22 3.99
CA ARG A 69 8.78 -13.89 5.22
C ARG A 69 9.39 -15.26 4.94
N ALA A 70 8.94 -15.94 3.89
CA ALA A 70 9.52 -17.19 3.41
C ALA A 70 10.81 -16.98 2.58
N GLY A 71 11.28 -15.73 2.41
CA GLY A 71 12.53 -15.40 1.74
C GLY A 71 12.40 -15.14 0.24
N TYR A 72 11.19 -15.11 -0.32
CA TYR A 72 11.00 -14.74 -1.72
C TYR A 72 11.16 -13.23 -1.93
N ARG A 73 11.73 -12.86 -3.08
CA ARG A 73 11.71 -11.48 -3.56
C ARG A 73 10.30 -11.17 -4.07
N VAL A 74 9.62 -10.24 -3.42
CA VAL A 74 8.22 -9.89 -3.71
C VAL A 74 8.17 -8.44 -4.20
N PHE A 75 7.52 -8.21 -5.34
CA PHE A 75 7.30 -6.89 -5.93
C PHE A 75 5.81 -6.61 -6.04
N ILE A 76 5.34 -5.56 -5.38
CA ILE A 76 3.95 -5.10 -5.49
C ILE A 76 3.89 -4.01 -6.56
N ALA A 77 3.33 -4.35 -7.70
CA ALA A 77 3.25 -3.51 -8.87
C ALA A 77 2.17 -2.41 -8.73
N ASN A 78 2.46 -1.24 -9.30
CA ASN A 78 1.45 -0.20 -9.44
C ASN A 78 0.37 -0.64 -10.44
N PRO A 79 -0.94 -0.60 -10.07
CA PRO A 79 -2.03 -1.10 -10.91
C PRO A 79 -2.12 -0.43 -12.27
N LEU A 80 -1.88 0.88 -12.35
CA LEU A 80 -1.91 1.60 -13.62
C LEU A 80 -0.84 1.08 -14.58
N LYS A 81 0.41 0.96 -14.11
CA LYS A 81 1.53 0.47 -14.92
C LYS A 81 1.36 -0.99 -15.33
N ALA A 82 0.93 -1.84 -14.40
CA ALA A 82 0.64 -3.25 -14.67
C ALA A 82 -0.48 -3.40 -15.69
N SER A 83 -1.57 -2.63 -15.56
CA SER A 83 -2.68 -2.62 -16.51
C SER A 83 -2.27 -2.13 -17.91
N GLU A 84 -1.47 -1.06 -18.00
CA GLU A 84 -0.93 -0.58 -19.29
C GLU A 84 -0.05 -1.62 -19.96
N PHE A 85 0.82 -2.27 -19.22
CA PHE A 85 1.63 -3.38 -19.72
C PHE A 85 0.77 -4.53 -20.20
N ALA A 86 -0.22 -4.99 -19.43
CA ALA A 86 -1.11 -6.07 -19.80
C ALA A 86 -1.89 -5.75 -21.09
N LYS A 87 -2.38 -4.51 -21.25
CA LYS A 87 -3.06 -4.05 -22.48
C LYS A 87 -2.16 -4.08 -23.71
N SER A 88 -0.85 -3.83 -23.53
CA SER A 88 0.10 -3.94 -24.65
C SER A 88 0.33 -5.38 -25.11
N GLN A 89 0.12 -6.37 -24.23
CA GLN A 89 0.32 -7.78 -24.53
C GLN A 89 -0.92 -8.44 -25.14
N THR A 90 -2.12 -8.14 -24.61
CA THR A 90 -3.38 -8.74 -25.07
C THR A 90 -4.60 -7.89 -24.74
N ARG A 91 -5.62 -7.93 -25.60
CA ARG A 91 -6.92 -7.29 -25.32
C ARG A 91 -7.87 -8.19 -24.50
N ALA A 92 -7.60 -9.51 -24.44
CA ALA A 92 -8.45 -10.44 -23.71
C ALA A 92 -8.06 -10.51 -22.25
N LYS A 93 -8.97 -10.20 -21.35
CA LYS A 93 -8.80 -10.20 -19.90
C LYS A 93 -9.35 -11.50 -19.28
N THR A 94 -8.54 -12.20 -18.51
CA THR A 94 -8.91 -13.30 -17.59
C THR A 94 -7.89 -13.36 -16.48
N ASP A 95 -8.28 -13.78 -15.28
CA ASP A 95 -7.41 -13.88 -14.10
C ASP A 95 -6.14 -14.72 -14.40
N ALA A 96 -6.28 -15.80 -15.19
CA ALA A 96 -5.13 -16.61 -15.62
C ALA A 96 -4.14 -15.83 -16.49
N LYS A 97 -4.63 -15.00 -17.42
CA LYS A 97 -3.78 -14.15 -18.25
C LYS A 97 -3.18 -12.99 -17.45
N ASP A 98 -3.95 -12.44 -16.52
CA ASP A 98 -3.52 -11.33 -15.68
C ASP A 98 -2.37 -11.78 -14.77
N ALA A 99 -2.45 -12.98 -14.17
CA ALA A 99 -1.35 -13.56 -13.40
C ALA A 99 -0.08 -13.78 -14.26
N VAL A 100 -0.22 -14.31 -15.48
CA VAL A 100 0.92 -14.49 -16.40
C VAL A 100 1.50 -13.13 -16.84
N ASN A 101 0.65 -12.15 -17.14
CA ASN A 101 1.10 -10.81 -17.50
C ASN A 101 1.86 -10.12 -16.36
N LEU A 102 1.45 -10.33 -15.09
CA LEU A 102 2.18 -9.85 -13.92
C LEU A 102 3.57 -10.48 -13.83
N ALA A 103 3.71 -11.78 -14.14
CA ALA A 103 5.01 -12.42 -14.19
C ALA A 103 5.94 -11.80 -15.24
N PHE A 104 5.42 -11.52 -16.45
CA PHE A 104 6.16 -10.84 -17.51
C PHE A 104 6.47 -9.38 -17.17
N TYR A 105 5.54 -8.69 -16.52
CA TYR A 105 5.77 -7.33 -16.05
C TYR A 105 6.93 -7.28 -15.06
N GLY A 106 6.94 -8.17 -14.07
CA GLY A 106 8.04 -8.28 -13.11
C GLY A 106 9.38 -8.60 -13.77
N LEU A 107 9.42 -9.54 -14.73
CA LEU A 107 10.60 -9.82 -15.53
C LEU A 107 11.09 -8.55 -16.27
N THR A 108 10.17 -7.80 -16.87
CA THR A 108 10.53 -6.57 -17.62
C THR A 108 11.12 -5.52 -16.69
N CYS A 109 10.51 -5.31 -15.51
CA CYS A 109 11.02 -4.38 -14.50
C CYS A 109 12.39 -4.81 -13.96
N GLU A 110 12.61 -6.12 -13.75
CA GLU A 110 13.91 -6.66 -13.33
C GLU A 110 15.00 -6.38 -14.35
N LEU A 111 14.73 -6.64 -15.64
CA LEU A 111 15.69 -6.36 -16.73
C LEU A 111 16.03 -4.87 -16.86
N LYS A 112 15.13 -3.98 -16.45
CA LYS A 112 15.37 -2.53 -16.39
C LYS A 112 16.09 -2.08 -15.12
N GLY A 113 16.34 -2.98 -14.16
CA GLY A 113 16.93 -2.64 -12.85
C GLY A 113 15.99 -1.81 -11.94
N GLU A 114 14.67 -1.87 -12.18
CA GLU A 114 13.69 -1.08 -11.43
C GLU A 114 13.19 -1.76 -10.15
N VAL A 115 13.35 -3.09 -10.03
CA VAL A 115 12.75 -3.90 -8.97
C VAL A 115 13.43 -3.75 -7.62
N GLU A 116 14.77 -3.72 -7.57
CA GLU A 116 15.56 -3.84 -6.33
C GLU A 116 15.15 -2.83 -5.25
N HIS A 117 14.76 -1.63 -5.67
CA HIS A 117 14.34 -0.56 -4.77
C HIS A 117 12.83 -0.54 -4.47
N GLN A 118 12.07 -1.47 -5.03
CA GLN A 118 10.62 -1.58 -4.91
C GLN A 118 10.19 -2.94 -4.34
N LEU A 119 11.15 -3.74 -3.89
CA LEU A 119 10.84 -4.99 -3.20
C LEU A 119 10.00 -4.71 -1.95
N TYR A 120 8.96 -5.51 -1.80
CA TYR A 120 8.10 -5.45 -0.62
C TYR A 120 8.87 -5.96 0.60
N VAL A 121 8.97 -5.13 1.60
CA VAL A 121 9.53 -5.47 2.91
C VAL A 121 8.37 -5.51 3.90
N PRO A 122 8.09 -6.67 4.52
CA PRO A 122 7.05 -6.77 5.54
C PRO A 122 7.37 -5.84 6.70
N LEU A 123 6.35 -5.16 7.20
CA LEU A 123 6.46 -4.40 8.44
C LEU A 123 6.75 -5.35 9.60
N SER A 124 7.46 -4.85 10.61
CA SER A 124 7.56 -5.51 11.92
C SER A 124 6.18 -5.52 12.59
N GLU A 125 6.00 -6.36 13.59
CA GLU A 125 4.75 -6.44 14.34
C GLU A 125 4.37 -5.09 14.98
N GLN A 126 5.36 -4.37 15.50
CA GLN A 126 5.17 -3.03 16.08
C GLN A 126 4.76 -1.99 15.04
N GLU A 127 5.38 -2.01 13.85
CA GLU A 127 5.00 -1.14 12.74
C GLU A 127 3.57 -1.43 12.25
N GLU A 128 3.18 -2.72 12.18
CA GLU A 128 1.82 -3.11 11.81
C GLU A 128 0.78 -2.66 12.84
N GLN A 129 1.08 -2.78 14.13
CA GLN A 129 0.21 -2.31 15.20
C GLN A 129 0.01 -0.80 15.12
N LEU A 130 1.10 -0.05 14.95
CA LEU A 130 1.02 1.41 14.80
C LEU A 130 0.24 1.80 13.52
N GLU A 131 0.46 1.11 12.40
CA GLU A 131 -0.29 1.36 11.16
C GLU A 131 -1.79 1.12 11.36
N ALA A 132 -2.17 0.03 12.02
CA ALA A 132 -3.56 -0.27 12.30
C ALA A 132 -4.25 0.82 13.14
N LEU A 133 -3.58 1.34 14.17
CA LEU A 133 -4.07 2.45 15.00
C LEU A 133 -4.24 3.74 14.18
N VAL A 134 -3.22 4.10 13.39
CA VAL A 134 -3.22 5.31 12.55
C VAL A 134 -4.34 5.24 11.50
N VAL A 135 -4.51 4.10 10.83
CA VAL A 135 -5.58 3.88 9.85
C VAL A 135 -6.94 3.98 10.52
N ARG A 136 -7.13 3.34 11.68
CA ARG A 136 -8.40 3.39 12.41
C ARG A 136 -8.74 4.79 12.87
N ARG A 137 -7.77 5.51 13.43
CA ARG A 137 -7.95 6.92 13.81
C ARG A 137 -8.43 7.76 12.63
N ARG A 138 -7.80 7.59 11.46
CA ARG A 138 -8.19 8.29 10.23
C ARG A 138 -9.65 8.03 9.86
N GLN A 139 -10.08 6.76 9.92
CA GLN A 139 -11.48 6.40 9.63
C GLN A 139 -12.46 7.11 10.58
N LEU A 140 -12.14 7.18 11.88
CA LEU A 140 -12.99 7.87 12.86
C LEU A 140 -13.03 9.38 12.62
N VAL A 141 -11.92 10.01 12.26
CA VAL A 141 -11.86 11.43 11.89
C VAL A 141 -12.72 11.70 10.65
N ASP A 142 -12.63 10.85 9.62
CA ASP A 142 -13.44 11.00 8.40
C ASP A 142 -14.95 10.86 8.72
N MET A 143 -15.33 9.92 9.61
CA MET A 143 -16.71 9.76 10.10
C MET A 143 -17.17 11.01 10.87
N ARG A 144 -16.33 11.54 11.75
CA ARG A 144 -16.62 12.76 12.51
C ARG A 144 -16.85 13.96 11.60
N VAL A 145 -16.03 14.16 10.58
CA VAL A 145 -16.21 15.23 9.59
C VAL A 145 -17.55 15.07 8.85
N ALA A 146 -17.90 13.83 8.50
CA ALA A 146 -19.19 13.56 7.87
C ALA A 146 -20.37 13.92 8.78
N GLU A 147 -20.31 13.60 10.08
CA GLU A 147 -21.35 13.97 11.05
C GLU A 147 -21.41 15.48 11.30
N LEU A 148 -20.29 16.19 11.36
CA LEU A 148 -20.27 17.65 11.47
C LEU A 148 -20.95 18.32 10.27
N ASN A 149 -20.76 17.79 9.06
CA ASN A 149 -21.44 18.29 7.87
C ASN A 149 -22.95 18.01 7.93
N ARG A 150 -23.36 16.83 8.43
CA ARG A 150 -24.77 16.49 8.64
C ARG A 150 -25.43 17.38 9.68
N LEU A 151 -24.74 17.70 10.78
CA LEU A 151 -25.23 18.56 11.84
C LEU A 151 -25.72 19.93 11.31
N GLN A 152 -25.00 20.45 10.29
CA GLN A 152 -25.33 21.75 9.68
C GLN A 152 -26.56 21.71 8.74
N GLN A 153 -26.92 20.50 8.24
CA GLN A 153 -27.92 20.34 7.18
C GLN A 153 -29.12 19.52 7.59
N SER A 154 -29.15 18.97 8.83
CA SER A 154 -30.19 18.08 9.30
C SER A 154 -31.34 18.84 9.92
N HIS A 155 -32.51 18.20 9.91
CA HIS A 155 -33.70 18.72 10.62
C HIS A 155 -33.45 18.73 12.14
N GLU A 156 -33.99 19.73 12.83
CA GLU A 156 -33.80 19.98 14.27
C GLU A 156 -34.04 18.74 15.15
N THR A 157 -35.02 17.90 14.79
CA THR A 157 -35.35 16.67 15.53
C THR A 157 -34.24 15.61 15.52
N GLN A 158 -33.21 15.75 14.68
CA GLN A 158 -32.11 14.81 14.57
C GLN A 158 -30.79 15.36 15.13
N LEU A 159 -30.72 16.63 15.48
CA LEU A 159 -29.49 17.30 15.92
C LEU A 159 -28.89 16.63 17.17
N ASP A 160 -29.72 16.30 18.16
CA ASP A 160 -29.26 15.65 19.41
C ASP A 160 -28.64 14.27 19.14
N ASN A 161 -29.22 13.49 18.22
CA ASN A 161 -28.68 12.16 17.84
C ASN A 161 -27.33 12.29 17.14
N ILE A 162 -27.23 13.24 16.22
CA ILE A 162 -25.97 13.51 15.52
C ILE A 162 -24.88 13.99 16.47
N GLN A 163 -25.26 14.90 17.41
CA GLN A 163 -24.35 15.43 18.42
C GLN A 163 -23.79 14.32 19.33
N GLN A 164 -24.64 13.41 19.80
CA GLN A 164 -24.21 12.24 20.59
C GLN A 164 -23.24 11.36 19.84
N HIS A 165 -23.45 11.16 18.52
CA HIS A 165 -22.53 10.39 17.71
C HIS A 165 -21.17 11.09 17.55
N ILE A 166 -21.16 12.42 17.38
CA ILE A 166 -19.93 13.21 17.34
C ILE A 166 -19.14 13.06 18.65
N GLU A 167 -19.81 13.19 19.80
CA GLU A 167 -19.19 13.04 21.14
C GLU A 167 -18.59 11.64 21.34
N MET A 168 -19.28 10.60 20.86
CA MET A 168 -18.74 9.22 20.86
C MET A 168 -17.49 9.10 19.99
N LEU A 169 -17.50 9.67 18.78
CA LEU A 169 -16.35 9.66 17.88
C LEU A 169 -15.16 10.42 18.48
N ASP A 170 -15.38 11.57 19.12
CA ASP A 170 -14.34 12.34 19.81
C ASP A 170 -13.68 11.53 20.93
N LYS A 171 -14.46 10.76 21.68
CA LYS A 171 -13.97 9.86 22.73
C LYS A 171 -13.07 8.75 22.16
N LEU A 172 -13.54 8.07 21.11
CA LEU A 172 -12.80 7.01 20.47
C LEU A 172 -11.50 7.52 19.81
N ILE A 173 -11.52 8.72 19.22
CA ILE A 173 -10.32 9.35 18.67
C ILE A 173 -9.31 9.65 19.78
N ALA A 174 -9.76 10.20 20.92
CA ALA A 174 -8.88 10.51 22.04
C ALA A 174 -8.27 9.24 22.67
N GLU A 175 -8.98 8.12 22.70
CA GLU A 175 -8.45 6.82 23.14
C GLU A 175 -7.35 6.33 22.18
N LEU A 176 -7.61 6.35 20.86
CA LEU A 176 -6.61 5.98 19.87
C LEU A 176 -5.38 6.90 19.86
N ASP A 177 -5.55 8.20 20.17
CA ASP A 177 -4.43 9.13 20.28
C ASP A 177 -3.46 8.73 21.41
N LYS A 178 -3.99 8.21 22.53
CA LYS A 178 -3.17 7.68 23.62
C LYS A 178 -2.44 6.40 23.21
N ASP A 179 -3.15 5.47 22.55
CA ASP A 179 -2.57 4.22 22.09
C ASP A 179 -1.46 4.47 21.06
N ILE A 180 -1.65 5.44 20.14
CA ILE A 180 -0.66 5.87 19.16
C ILE A 180 0.56 6.48 19.87
N ASP A 181 0.36 7.35 20.85
CA ASP A 181 1.44 7.94 21.63
C ASP A 181 2.27 6.84 22.34
N ASP A 182 1.61 5.84 22.93
CA ASP A 182 2.29 4.73 23.61
C ASP A 182 3.07 3.83 22.64
N GLN A 183 2.47 3.46 21.50
CA GLN A 183 3.15 2.68 20.49
C GLN A 183 4.30 3.44 19.82
N SER A 184 4.16 4.75 19.64
CA SER A 184 5.21 5.58 19.01
C SER A 184 6.51 5.64 19.82
N LYS A 185 6.47 5.35 21.14
CA LYS A 185 7.67 5.28 21.99
C LYS A 185 8.66 4.19 21.56
N HIS A 186 8.18 3.15 20.87
CA HIS A 186 9.04 2.09 20.31
C HIS A 186 9.87 2.57 19.10
N PHE A 187 9.60 3.76 18.59
CA PHE A 187 10.24 4.34 17.40
C PHE A 187 10.99 5.65 17.73
N SER A 188 11.34 5.89 19.01
CA SER A 188 11.90 7.16 19.51
C SER A 188 13.02 7.71 18.65
N ASP A 189 14.03 6.87 18.31
CA ASP A 189 15.23 7.33 17.57
C ASP A 189 14.93 7.93 16.20
N LYS A 190 13.90 7.43 15.51
CA LYS A 190 13.45 7.98 14.23
C LYS A 190 12.42 9.10 14.40
N ALA A 191 11.56 8.96 15.40
CA ALA A 191 10.52 9.93 15.70
C ALA A 191 11.14 11.26 16.15
N ASP A 192 12.18 11.23 16.98
CA ASP A 192 12.86 12.43 17.48
C ASP A 192 13.46 13.28 16.35
N LEU A 193 14.04 12.64 15.33
CA LEU A 193 14.57 13.34 14.16
C LEU A 193 13.52 14.15 13.37
N ILE A 194 12.26 13.78 13.48
CA ILE A 194 11.15 14.39 12.73
C ILE A 194 10.35 15.33 13.62
N SER A 195 10.23 15.02 14.91
CA SER A 195 9.45 15.80 15.89
C SER A 195 10.01 17.20 16.13
N ASP A 196 11.32 17.41 15.92
CA ASP A 196 11.98 18.72 16.01
C ASP A 196 11.61 19.67 14.87
N ILE A 197 10.97 19.17 13.82
CA ILE A 197 10.54 20.01 12.69
C ILE A 197 9.30 20.80 13.10
N LYS A 198 9.39 22.12 13.08
CA LYS A 198 8.28 23.02 13.42
C LYS A 198 7.07 22.75 12.53
N GLY A 199 5.92 22.47 13.14
CA GLY A 199 4.66 22.16 12.48
C GLY A 199 4.38 20.65 12.41
N VAL A 200 5.37 19.79 12.60
CA VAL A 200 5.18 18.33 12.61
C VAL A 200 4.69 17.87 13.98
N GLY A 201 3.40 17.65 14.10
CA GLY A 201 2.78 17.13 15.32
C GLY A 201 2.88 15.59 15.42
N LYS A 202 2.58 15.03 16.61
CA LYS A 202 2.68 13.60 16.93
C LYS A 202 1.98 12.69 15.91
N ASN A 203 0.79 13.07 15.46
CA ASN A 203 0.05 12.32 14.45
C ASN A 203 0.78 12.24 13.11
N CYS A 204 1.44 13.33 12.67
CA CYS A 204 2.23 13.33 11.46
C CYS A 204 3.44 12.39 11.61
N VAL A 205 4.12 12.43 12.76
CA VAL A 205 5.21 11.49 13.08
C VAL A 205 4.73 10.05 13.03
N ALA A 206 3.61 9.72 13.70
CA ALA A 206 3.05 8.37 13.71
C ALA A 206 2.70 7.87 12.31
N VAL A 207 2.07 8.72 11.47
CA VAL A 207 1.78 8.41 10.06
C VAL A 207 3.06 8.15 9.28
N MET A 208 4.10 8.96 9.47
CA MET A 208 5.37 8.77 8.76
C MET A 208 6.07 7.47 9.20
N MET A 209 6.05 7.14 10.48
CA MET A 209 6.67 5.92 11.00
C MET A 209 5.96 4.66 10.52
N SER A 210 4.63 4.66 10.54
CA SER A 210 3.82 3.50 10.16
C SER A 210 3.67 3.35 8.64
N SER A 211 3.53 4.47 7.91
CA SER A 211 3.17 4.44 6.50
C SER A 211 4.33 4.77 5.54
N LEU A 212 5.54 5.00 6.06
CA LEU A 212 6.73 5.31 5.24
C LEU A 212 7.99 4.59 5.78
N PRO A 213 8.01 3.25 5.82
CA PRO A 213 9.13 2.46 6.35
C PRO A 213 10.44 2.64 5.56
N GLU A 214 10.38 3.21 4.37
CA GLU A 214 11.52 3.55 3.53
C GLU A 214 12.20 4.87 3.93
N LEU A 215 11.63 5.62 4.87
CA LEU A 215 12.21 6.87 5.33
C LEU A 215 13.61 6.64 5.94
N GLY A 216 14.58 7.42 5.47
CA GLY A 216 15.99 7.24 5.82
C GLY A 216 16.74 6.15 5.01
N LYS A 217 16.03 5.33 4.22
CA LYS A 217 16.63 4.28 3.37
C LYS A 217 16.70 4.66 1.90
N LEU A 218 15.81 5.52 1.43
CA LEU A 218 15.75 6.00 0.06
C LEU A 218 16.14 7.47 -0.05
N SER A 219 16.55 7.88 -1.27
CA SER A 219 16.82 9.30 -1.55
C SER A 219 15.57 10.17 -1.41
N SER A 220 15.74 11.47 -1.11
CA SER A 220 14.66 12.44 -0.97
C SER A 220 13.72 12.49 -2.18
N LYS A 221 14.27 12.38 -3.41
CA LYS A 221 13.46 12.32 -4.64
C LYS A 221 12.55 11.08 -4.68
N ARG A 222 13.06 9.92 -4.28
CA ARG A 222 12.28 8.67 -4.23
C ARG A 222 11.21 8.72 -3.16
N ILE A 223 11.53 9.22 -1.96
CA ILE A 223 10.55 9.43 -0.89
C ILE A 223 9.45 10.39 -1.35
N ALA A 224 9.79 11.53 -1.95
CA ALA A 224 8.81 12.48 -2.47
C ALA A 224 7.91 11.86 -3.56
N SER A 225 8.46 10.98 -4.41
CA SER A 225 7.68 10.22 -5.39
C SER A 225 6.73 9.21 -4.73
N LEU A 226 7.20 8.45 -3.71
CA LEU A 226 6.37 7.51 -2.95
C LEU A 226 5.21 8.20 -2.24
N VAL A 227 5.46 9.37 -1.68
CA VAL A 227 4.42 10.19 -1.03
C VAL A 227 3.47 10.83 -2.06
N GLY A 228 3.94 11.05 -3.29
CA GLY A 228 3.17 11.68 -4.35
C GLY A 228 3.11 13.20 -4.22
N VAL A 229 4.21 13.83 -3.76
CA VAL A 229 4.37 15.29 -3.68
C VAL A 229 5.23 15.86 -4.81
N ILE A 230 5.71 15.03 -5.73
CA ILE A 230 6.39 15.48 -6.95
C ILE A 230 5.34 15.85 -7.99
N PRO A 231 5.34 17.11 -8.50
CA PRO A 231 4.47 17.48 -9.61
C PRO A 231 4.91 16.76 -10.89
N HIS A 232 3.95 16.11 -11.54
CA HIS A 232 4.16 15.48 -12.84
C HIS A 232 3.83 16.48 -13.94
N PRO A 233 4.80 16.86 -14.81
CA PRO A 233 4.53 17.74 -15.94
C PRO A 233 3.64 17.05 -16.96
N GLN A 234 2.71 17.81 -17.55
CA GLN A 234 1.92 17.38 -18.70
C GLN A 234 2.29 18.28 -19.89
N GLU A 235 3.24 17.83 -20.68
CA GLU A 235 3.76 18.57 -21.80
C GLU A 235 3.69 17.71 -23.07
N SER A 236 3.26 18.29 -24.19
CA SER A 236 3.32 17.63 -25.49
C SER A 236 3.64 18.67 -26.59
N GLY A 237 4.79 18.52 -27.23
CA GLY A 237 5.25 19.45 -28.26
C GLY A 237 5.41 20.87 -27.70
N GLN A 238 4.66 21.82 -28.28
CA GLN A 238 4.66 23.22 -27.83
C GLN A 238 3.68 23.51 -26.68
N TRP A 239 2.81 22.55 -26.33
CA TRP A 239 1.84 22.74 -25.27
C TRP A 239 2.46 22.43 -23.90
N LYS A 240 2.39 23.41 -23.00
CA LYS A 240 2.82 23.29 -21.59
C LYS A 240 1.59 23.34 -20.70
N GLY A 241 1.17 22.18 -20.18
CA GLY A 241 0.09 22.07 -19.22
C GLY A 241 0.54 22.34 -17.79
N LYS A 242 -0.44 22.41 -16.86
CA LYS A 242 -0.15 22.52 -15.43
C LYS A 242 0.37 21.20 -14.89
N SER A 243 1.40 21.25 -14.05
CA SER A 243 1.90 20.09 -13.32
C SER A 243 1.04 19.84 -12.08
N PHE A 244 0.70 18.57 -11.82
CA PHE A 244 -0.11 18.16 -10.68
C PHE A 244 0.59 17.06 -9.89
N CYS A 245 0.47 17.14 -8.55
CA CYS A 245 0.84 16.05 -7.66
C CYS A 245 -0.29 15.02 -7.63
N HIS A 246 0.00 13.77 -7.98
CA HIS A 246 -0.97 12.67 -7.93
C HIS A 246 -0.29 11.32 -7.65
N GLY A 247 -1.09 10.32 -7.33
CA GLY A 247 -0.58 8.99 -6.96
C GLY A 247 0.08 8.99 -5.57
N GLY A 248 0.90 8.00 -5.31
CA GLY A 248 1.63 7.84 -4.06
C GLY A 248 0.76 7.55 -2.83
N ARG A 249 1.37 7.65 -1.65
CA ARG A 249 0.73 7.36 -0.36
C ARG A 249 -0.06 8.55 0.14
N ALA A 250 -1.34 8.62 -0.19
CA ALA A 250 -2.22 9.74 0.16
C ALA A 250 -2.29 10.01 1.67
N ILE A 251 -2.20 8.97 2.52
CA ILE A 251 -2.20 9.12 3.97
C ILE A 251 -1.03 9.97 4.46
N VAL A 252 0.17 9.74 3.94
CA VAL A 252 1.38 10.50 4.28
C VAL A 252 1.29 11.93 3.73
N ARG A 253 0.86 12.08 2.47
CA ARG A 253 0.70 13.40 1.84
C ARG A 253 -0.31 14.28 2.60
N ASN A 254 -1.43 13.70 3.03
CA ASN A 254 -2.44 14.42 3.80
C ASN A 254 -1.93 14.81 5.19
N ALA A 255 -1.15 13.95 5.86
CA ALA A 255 -0.54 14.28 7.14
C ALA A 255 0.46 15.44 6.99
N LEU A 256 1.28 15.43 5.95
CA LEU A 256 2.23 16.52 5.66
C LEU A 256 1.55 17.83 5.26
N TYR A 257 0.37 17.77 4.61
CA TYR A 257 -0.40 18.97 4.29
C TYR A 257 -0.98 19.65 5.54
N MET A 258 -1.27 18.87 6.59
CA MET A 258 -1.83 19.36 7.85
C MET A 258 -0.75 19.75 8.88
N ALA A 259 0.52 19.45 8.60
CA ALA A 259 1.68 19.81 9.41
C ALA A 259 2.09 21.27 9.12
#